data_86cb1bd3d01cac93ab1dca3fd7992a42
#
_entry.id   86cb1bd3d01cac93ab1dca3fd7992a42
#
_cell.length_a   1.000
_cell.length_b   1.000
_cell.length_c   1.000
_cell.angle_alpha   90.00
_cell.angle_beta   90.00
_cell.angle_gamma   90.00
#
_symmetry.space_group_name_H-M   'P 1'
#
loop_
_entity.id
_entity.type
_entity.pdbx_description
1 polymer ?
#
loop_
_entity_poly.entity_id
_entity_poly.type
_entity_poly.pdbx_seq_one_letter_code
_entity_poly.pdbx_strand_id
1 'polypeptide(L)'
;MLITLCFPDEPGVAGERLLRPQFGMYRVAWPGDLGIEYHISHSDWIRLLRENGFEIEALHELRPGDDAEGPGYYDFVTLEWARQWPAEEIWAARKIGQ
;
A
#
# COMPACT_ATOMS: atom_id res chain seq x y z
N MET A 1 2.94 2.20 -1.23
CA MET A 1 2.56 2.24 0.20
C MET A 1 3.72 1.76 1.07
N LEU A 2 3.70 2.19 2.31
CA LEU A 2 4.76 1.83 3.25
C LEU A 2 4.96 0.32 3.39
N ILE A 3 3.87 -0.43 3.39
CA ILE A 3 3.93 -1.88 3.57
C ILE A 3 4.80 -2.56 2.52
N THR A 4 4.76 -2.10 1.26
CA THR A 4 5.59 -2.66 0.20
C THR A 4 7.07 -2.52 0.52
N LEU A 5 7.45 -1.40 1.16
CA LEU A 5 8.84 -1.15 1.52
C LEU A 5 9.31 -2.01 2.69
N CYS A 6 8.38 -2.48 3.52
CA CYS A 6 8.69 -3.21 4.74
C CYS A 6 8.46 -4.72 4.63
N PHE A 7 7.92 -5.21 3.51
CA PHE A 7 7.60 -6.62 3.33
C PHE A 7 8.83 -7.37 2.82
N PRO A 8 9.22 -8.50 3.46
CA PRO A 8 10.41 -9.22 3.05
C PRO A 8 10.22 -10.00 1.76
N ASP A 9 11.33 -10.31 1.08
CA ASP A 9 11.30 -11.19 -0.11
C ASP A 9 11.00 -12.63 0.27
N GLU A 10 11.27 -13.01 1.51
CA GLU A 10 11.03 -14.35 2.02
C GLU A 10 9.63 -14.43 2.61
N PRO A 11 9.05 -15.64 2.73
CA PRO A 11 7.76 -15.77 3.42
C PRO A 11 7.80 -15.16 4.81
N GLY A 12 6.75 -14.41 5.15
CA GLY A 12 6.69 -13.75 6.43
C GLY A 12 5.69 -12.61 6.41
N VAL A 13 5.85 -11.69 7.35
CA VAL A 13 5.00 -10.52 7.47
C VAL A 13 5.83 -9.26 7.42
N ALA A 14 5.18 -8.12 7.15
CA ALA A 14 5.86 -6.84 7.13
C ALA A 14 6.49 -6.55 8.50
N GLY A 15 7.72 -6.08 8.47
CA GLY A 15 8.47 -5.70 9.66
C GLY A 15 8.57 -4.21 9.82
N GLU A 16 9.52 -3.77 10.65
CA GLU A 16 9.68 -2.36 10.97
C GLU A 16 10.93 -1.76 10.31
N ARG A 17 11.37 -2.36 9.21
CA ARG A 17 12.52 -1.86 8.46
C ARG A 17 12.13 -1.59 7.04
N LEU A 18 12.68 -0.52 6.48
CA LEU A 18 12.56 -0.23 5.06
C LEU A 18 13.56 -1.10 4.31
N LEU A 19 13.05 -2.03 3.52
CA LEU A 19 13.85 -3.00 2.81
C LEU A 19 14.10 -2.61 1.35
N ARG A 20 13.38 -1.61 0.85
CA ARG A 20 13.46 -1.19 -0.55
C ARG A 20 13.40 0.32 -0.65
N PRO A 21 14.00 0.92 -1.70
CA PRO A 21 13.85 2.34 -1.93
C PRO A 21 12.45 2.67 -2.47
N GLN A 22 11.93 3.82 -2.07
CA GLN A 22 10.66 4.32 -2.58
C GLN A 22 10.80 4.83 -4.02
N PHE A 23 11.84 5.64 -4.26
CA PHE A 23 11.99 6.29 -5.56
C PHE A 23 12.59 5.34 -6.59
N GLY A 24 11.99 5.35 -7.77
CA GLY A 24 12.46 4.52 -8.88
C GLY A 24 11.97 3.08 -8.86
N MET A 25 11.21 2.69 -7.84
CA MET A 25 10.70 1.34 -7.74
C MET A 25 9.26 1.31 -8.26
N TYR A 26 9.09 0.90 -9.51
CA TYR A 26 7.77 0.87 -10.12
C TYR A 26 7.19 -0.53 -10.22
N ARG A 27 8.04 -1.54 -10.20
CA ARG A 27 7.59 -2.91 -10.40
C ARG A 27 8.29 -3.82 -9.41
N VAL A 28 7.52 -4.57 -8.65
CA VAL A 28 8.02 -5.54 -7.69
C VAL A 28 7.53 -6.92 -8.10
N ALA A 29 8.46 -7.81 -8.42
CA ALA A 29 8.14 -9.21 -8.70
C ALA A 29 8.39 -10.00 -7.43
N TRP A 30 7.30 -10.48 -6.82
CA TRP A 30 7.42 -11.25 -5.58
C TRP A 30 7.86 -12.68 -5.88
N PRO A 31 8.66 -13.31 -5.00
CA PRO A 31 9.14 -14.68 -5.22
C PRO A 31 7.99 -15.68 -5.37
N GLY A 32 8.24 -16.73 -6.15
CA GLY A 32 7.24 -17.75 -6.42
C GLY A 32 6.09 -17.22 -7.23
N ASP A 33 4.89 -17.69 -6.93
CA ASP A 33 3.68 -17.32 -7.63
C ASP A 33 2.90 -16.20 -6.94
N LEU A 34 3.57 -15.39 -6.13
CA LEU A 34 2.91 -14.30 -5.40
C LEU A 34 2.55 -13.10 -6.29
N GLY A 35 3.06 -13.09 -7.53
CA GLY A 35 2.63 -12.11 -8.51
C GLY A 35 3.53 -10.90 -8.62
N ILE A 36 3.04 -9.92 -9.35
CA ILE A 36 3.75 -8.68 -9.64
C ILE A 36 2.92 -7.53 -9.11
N GLU A 37 3.56 -6.64 -8.38
CA GLU A 37 2.95 -5.44 -7.85
C GLU A 37 3.55 -4.23 -8.55
N TYR A 38 2.72 -3.27 -8.93
CA TYR A 38 3.19 -1.99 -9.44
C TYR A 38 3.06 -0.97 -8.33
N HIS A 39 4.20 -0.42 -7.94
CA HIS A 39 4.30 0.51 -6.82
C HIS A 39 4.60 1.92 -7.32
N ILE A 40 3.78 2.87 -6.92
CA ILE A 40 4.05 4.28 -7.19
C ILE A 40 3.84 5.08 -5.92
N SER A 41 4.57 6.20 -5.81
CA SER A 41 4.44 7.09 -4.67
C SER A 41 3.11 7.85 -4.71
N HIS A 42 2.75 8.47 -3.60
CA HIS A 42 1.54 9.29 -3.55
C HIS A 42 1.60 10.45 -4.53
N SER A 43 2.77 11.09 -4.68
CA SER A 43 2.91 12.17 -5.64
C SER A 43 2.68 11.70 -7.07
N ASP A 44 3.14 10.50 -7.42
CA ASP A 44 2.92 9.94 -8.73
C ASP A 44 1.47 9.50 -8.93
N TRP A 45 0.81 8.98 -7.89
CA TRP A 45 -0.62 8.67 -7.94
C TRP A 45 -1.44 9.92 -8.22
N ILE A 46 -1.14 11.01 -7.53
CA ILE A 46 -1.86 12.27 -7.72
C ILE A 46 -1.70 12.75 -9.16
N ARG A 47 -0.46 12.74 -9.65
CA ARG A 47 -0.20 13.17 -11.03
C ARG A 47 -0.91 12.29 -12.05
N LEU A 48 -0.83 10.97 -11.86
CA LEU A 48 -1.45 10.02 -12.78
C LEU A 48 -2.96 10.21 -12.86
N LEU A 49 -3.62 10.33 -11.72
CA LEU A 49 -5.05 10.52 -11.68
C LEU A 49 -5.46 11.83 -12.34
N ARG A 50 -4.76 12.92 -12.03
CA ARG A 50 -5.09 14.23 -12.60
C ARG A 50 -4.84 14.28 -14.10
N GLU A 51 -3.75 13.71 -14.57
CA GLU A 51 -3.43 13.68 -16.00
C GLU A 51 -4.45 12.85 -16.79
N ASN A 52 -5.13 11.94 -16.14
CA ASN A 52 -6.15 11.10 -16.78
C ASN A 52 -7.58 11.58 -16.51
N GLY A 53 -7.74 12.81 -16.06
CA GLY A 53 -9.04 13.44 -15.95
C GLY A 53 -9.81 13.08 -14.69
N PHE A 54 -9.11 12.74 -13.61
CA PHE A 54 -9.76 12.47 -12.33
C PHE A 54 -9.56 13.63 -11.37
N GLU A 55 -10.63 13.95 -10.66
CA GLU A 55 -10.57 14.87 -9.53
C GLU A 55 -10.44 14.01 -8.27
N ILE A 56 -9.40 14.28 -7.47
CA ILE A 56 -9.17 13.52 -6.25
C ILE A 56 -10.05 14.08 -5.16
N GLU A 57 -10.92 13.24 -4.60
CA GLU A 57 -11.84 13.64 -3.54
C GLU A 57 -11.29 13.30 -2.16
N ALA A 58 -10.59 12.19 -2.03
CA ALA A 58 -10.02 11.79 -0.74
C ALA A 58 -8.97 10.71 -0.93
N LEU A 59 -8.13 10.58 0.06
CA LEU A 59 -7.23 9.43 0.26
C LEU A 59 -7.48 8.94 1.69
N HIS A 60 -7.86 7.68 1.81
CA HIS A 60 -8.10 7.07 3.10
C HIS A 60 -7.02 6.06 3.41
N GLU A 61 -6.28 6.30 4.48
CA GLU A 61 -5.32 5.34 5.00
C GLU A 61 -6.04 4.52 6.06
N LEU A 62 -6.21 3.23 5.78
CA LEU A 62 -7.04 2.38 6.61
C LEU A 62 -6.27 1.80 7.79
N ARG A 63 -6.96 1.59 8.88
CA ARG A 63 -6.44 0.90 10.04
C ARG A 63 -7.54 0.03 10.65
N PRO A 64 -7.16 -1.02 11.40
CA PRO A 64 -8.15 -1.91 11.99
C PRO A 64 -9.02 -1.19 13.02
N GLY A 65 -10.22 -1.70 13.22
CA GLY A 65 -11.11 -1.17 14.26
C GLY A 65 -10.55 -1.41 15.65
N ASP A 66 -11.02 -0.62 16.61
CA ASP A 66 -10.55 -0.70 17.99
C ASP A 66 -10.82 -2.06 18.63
N ASP A 67 -11.85 -2.75 18.18
CA ASP A 67 -12.24 -4.05 18.69
C ASP A 67 -11.66 -5.22 17.89
N ALA A 68 -10.80 -4.95 16.91
CA ALA A 68 -10.15 -6.01 16.14
C ALA A 68 -9.23 -6.83 17.04
N GLU A 69 -9.28 -8.14 16.89
CA GLU A 69 -8.55 -9.09 17.73
C GLU A 69 -7.79 -10.09 16.87
N GLY A 70 -6.80 -10.74 17.49
CA GLY A 70 -6.01 -11.77 16.86
C GLY A 70 -4.63 -11.29 16.47
N PRO A 71 -3.74 -12.23 16.13
CA PRO A 71 -2.36 -11.87 15.81
C PRO A 71 -2.19 -11.24 14.43
N GLY A 72 -3.09 -11.52 13.49
CA GLY A 72 -2.97 -11.06 12.11
C GLY A 72 -4.10 -10.13 11.69
N TYR A 73 -3.78 -9.26 10.74
CA TYR A 73 -4.77 -8.41 10.09
C TYR A 73 -5.04 -8.91 8.68
N TYR A 74 -3.96 -9.24 7.98
CA TYR A 74 -3.96 -9.97 6.72
C TYR A 74 -2.88 -11.03 6.81
N ASP A 75 -2.79 -11.91 5.83
CA ASP A 75 -1.76 -12.96 5.81
C ASP A 75 -0.34 -12.40 5.85
N PHE A 76 -0.16 -11.17 5.38
CA PHE A 76 1.15 -10.56 5.22
C PHE A 76 1.45 -9.46 6.24
N VAL A 77 0.54 -9.19 7.18
CA VAL A 77 0.73 -8.13 8.16
C VAL A 77 0.05 -8.47 9.47
N THR A 78 0.73 -8.15 10.59
CA THR A 78 0.15 -8.36 11.90
C THR A 78 -0.80 -7.22 12.27
N LEU A 79 -1.71 -7.49 13.19
CA LEU A 79 -2.61 -6.46 13.70
C LEU A 79 -1.84 -5.34 14.41
N GLU A 80 -0.77 -5.70 15.13
CA GLU A 80 0.08 -4.70 15.79
C GLU A 80 0.71 -3.74 14.78
N TRP A 81 1.21 -4.28 13.65
CA TRP A 81 1.80 -3.45 12.59
C TRP A 81 0.73 -2.51 12.00
N ALA A 82 -0.44 -3.09 11.69
CA ALA A 82 -1.51 -2.34 11.03
C ALA A 82 -2.12 -1.24 11.91
N ARG A 83 -1.97 -1.34 13.21
CA ARG A 83 -2.42 -0.29 14.13
C ARG A 83 -1.50 0.92 14.14
N GLN A 84 -0.28 0.76 13.67
CA GLN A 84 0.72 1.81 13.70
C GLN A 84 0.95 2.44 12.33
N TRP A 85 0.79 1.66 11.27
CA TRP A 85 1.06 2.11 9.91
C TRP A 85 -0.02 1.59 8.97
N PRO A 86 -0.35 2.34 7.91
CA PRO A 86 -1.39 1.89 6.99
C PRO A 86 -0.94 0.66 6.18
N ALA A 87 -1.73 -0.41 6.26
CA ALA A 87 -1.52 -1.62 5.46
C ALA A 87 -2.25 -1.55 4.12
N GLU A 88 -3.22 -0.66 4.01
CA GLU A 88 -3.92 -0.41 2.75
C GLU A 88 -4.48 0.99 2.72
N GLU A 89 -4.75 1.48 1.51
CA GLU A 89 -5.31 2.80 1.31
C GLU A 89 -6.33 2.77 0.19
N ILE A 90 -7.27 3.70 0.26
CA ILE A 90 -8.32 3.84 -0.76
C ILE A 90 -8.25 5.25 -1.32
N TRP A 91 -8.07 5.34 -2.63
CA TRP A 91 -8.15 6.60 -3.34
C TRP A 91 -9.57 6.80 -3.84
N ALA A 92 -10.20 7.87 -3.43
CA ALA A 92 -11.52 8.24 -3.93
C ALA A 92 -11.33 9.34 -4.97
N ALA A 93 -11.70 9.04 -6.21
CA ALA A 93 -11.52 9.96 -7.31
C ALA A 93 -12.74 9.91 -8.22
N ARG A 94 -13.05 11.04 -8.85
CA ARG A 94 -14.19 11.16 -9.74
C ARG A 94 -13.69 11.53 -11.14
N LYS A 95 -14.12 10.77 -12.12
CA LYS A 95 -13.77 11.07 -13.52
C LYS A 95 -14.49 12.35 -13.95
N ILE A 96 -13.74 13.30 -14.46
CA ILE A 96 -14.29 14.56 -14.98
C ILE A 96 -13.93 14.70 -16.46
N GLY A 97 -14.84 15.31 -17.20
CA GLY A 97 -14.64 15.47 -18.63
C GLY A 97 -14.86 14.16 -19.39
N GLN A 98 -14.29 14.08 -20.57
CA GLN A 98 -14.47 12.95 -21.48
C GLN A 98 -13.31 11.97 -21.42
#